data_5156c725d95107fa45146e816020ee44
#
_entry.id   5156c725d95107fa45146e816020ee44
#
_cell.length_a   1.000
_cell.length_b   1.000
_cell.length_c   1.000
_cell.angle_alpha   90.00
_cell.angle_beta   90.00
_cell.angle_gamma   90.00
#
_symmetry.space_group_name_H-M   'P 1'
#
loop_
_entity.id
_entity.type
_entity.pdbx_description
1 polymer ?
#
loop_
_entity_poly.entity_id
_entity_poly.type
_entity_poly.pdbx_seq_one_letter_code
_entity_poly.pdbx_strand_id
1 'polypeptide(L)'
;MAEIEPIDKFKKYIQTDKKVGCYKKSTSYSDKGYEYKLALISDKLVSDIEKLGVIERKSLTLTFPDIKDELIPHFIRGYFDGDGSVFLHKDPRKEYSYNEYLGINICGTREFLTVLTKHLPFLEEGQCVYKEKRKETNCWNLKLASNMKSLELYHYMYKDCDDLFLSRKKEKFENFIKDKGSTTIITNPTNNKDYLDLCYLED
;
A
#
# COMPACT_ATOMS: atom_id res chain seq x y z
N MET A 1 6.12 10.85 -10.45
CA MET A 1 5.45 11.02 -11.76
C MET A 1 4.00 10.63 -11.54
N ALA A 2 3.04 11.45 -11.96
CA ALA A 2 1.64 11.04 -11.87
C ALA A 2 1.37 10.00 -12.97
N GLU A 3 0.71 8.93 -12.61
CA GLU A 3 0.44 7.81 -13.51
C GLU A 3 -1.05 7.81 -13.88
N ILE A 4 -1.36 7.62 -15.14
CA ILE A 4 -2.74 7.53 -15.63
C ILE A 4 -3.32 6.12 -15.40
N GLU A 5 -2.46 5.11 -15.38
CA GLU A 5 -2.83 3.69 -15.28
C GLU A 5 -3.86 3.37 -14.17
N PRO A 6 -3.69 3.82 -12.91
CA PRO A 6 -4.65 3.51 -11.86
C PRO A 6 -6.04 4.11 -12.15
N ILE A 7 -6.07 5.29 -12.79
CA ILE A 7 -7.33 5.96 -13.15
C ILE A 7 -8.03 5.20 -14.26
N ASP A 8 -7.30 4.73 -15.27
CA ASP A 8 -7.87 3.96 -16.38
C ASP A 8 -8.42 2.61 -15.92
N LYS A 9 -7.69 1.92 -15.04
CA LYS A 9 -8.17 0.71 -14.38
C LYS A 9 -9.45 0.98 -13.57
N PHE A 10 -9.43 2.02 -12.74
CA PHE A 10 -10.59 2.41 -11.94
C PHE A 10 -11.81 2.75 -12.80
N LYS A 11 -11.62 3.50 -13.91
CA LYS A 11 -12.70 3.79 -14.87
C LYS A 11 -13.36 2.52 -15.40
N LYS A 12 -12.58 1.52 -15.74
CA LYS A 12 -13.08 0.22 -16.21
C LYS A 12 -13.98 -0.44 -15.16
N TYR A 13 -13.54 -0.43 -13.87
CA TYR A 13 -14.32 -1.02 -12.78
C TYR A 13 -15.65 -0.31 -12.53
N ILE A 14 -15.65 1.02 -12.51
CA ILE A 14 -16.88 1.80 -12.30
C ILE A 14 -17.69 2.00 -13.61
N GLN A 15 -17.25 1.40 -14.72
CA GLN A 15 -17.92 1.43 -16.03
C GLN A 15 -18.27 2.86 -16.48
N THR A 16 -17.33 3.80 -16.38
CA THR A 16 -17.54 5.18 -16.78
C THR A 16 -16.76 5.53 -18.04
N ASP A 17 -17.40 6.28 -18.94
CA ASP A 17 -16.80 6.85 -20.14
C ASP A 17 -16.23 8.27 -19.93
N LYS A 18 -16.34 8.81 -18.70
CA LYS A 18 -15.82 10.14 -18.36
C LYS A 18 -14.35 10.29 -18.77
N LYS A 19 -14.04 11.42 -19.37
CA LYS A 19 -12.67 11.74 -19.80
C LYS A 19 -11.79 12.03 -18.60
N VAL A 20 -10.56 11.53 -18.65
CA VAL A 20 -9.51 11.90 -17.69
C VAL A 20 -8.90 13.22 -18.11
N GLY A 21 -8.92 14.19 -17.21
CA GLY A 21 -8.23 15.46 -17.40
C GLY A 21 -6.73 15.29 -17.16
N CYS A 22 -5.91 15.92 -18.01
CA CYS A 22 -4.46 16.00 -17.85
C CYS A 22 -4.07 17.45 -17.64
N TYR A 23 -3.45 17.75 -16.51
CA TYR A 23 -3.09 19.10 -16.11
C TYR A 23 -1.58 19.19 -15.85
N LYS A 24 -0.97 20.27 -16.31
CA LYS A 24 0.42 20.56 -15.97
C LYS A 24 0.49 20.95 -14.50
N LYS A 25 1.28 20.22 -13.73
CA LYS A 25 1.52 20.52 -12.31
C LYS A 25 2.80 21.34 -12.19
N SER A 26 2.66 22.59 -11.75
CA SER A 26 3.79 23.39 -11.29
C SER A 26 3.96 23.14 -9.79
N THR A 27 5.11 22.63 -9.38
CA THR A 27 5.50 22.53 -7.98
C THR A 27 6.76 23.33 -7.77
N SER A 28 6.99 23.83 -6.55
CA SER A 28 8.20 24.58 -6.18
C SER A 28 9.53 23.84 -6.44
N TYR A 29 9.47 22.53 -6.73
CA TYR A 29 10.62 21.67 -6.99
C TYR A 29 10.72 21.13 -8.42
N SER A 30 9.67 21.24 -9.25
CA SER A 30 9.66 20.67 -10.60
C SER A 30 8.53 21.26 -11.45
N ASP A 31 8.88 21.91 -12.55
CA ASP A 31 7.94 22.41 -13.56
C ASP A 31 7.50 21.35 -14.59
N LYS A 32 7.92 20.09 -14.45
CA LYS A 32 7.75 19.04 -15.47
C LYS A 32 6.78 17.93 -15.06
N GLY A 33 5.88 18.18 -14.11
CA GLY A 33 4.89 17.19 -13.66
C GLY A 33 3.54 17.31 -14.38
N TYR A 34 2.89 16.19 -14.61
CA TYR A 34 1.48 16.13 -15.00
C TYR A 34 0.65 15.56 -13.86
N GLU A 35 -0.59 16.02 -13.75
CA GLU A 35 -1.59 15.49 -12.83
C GLU A 35 -2.78 15.00 -13.66
N TYR A 36 -3.21 13.77 -13.41
CA TYR A 36 -4.39 13.20 -14.04
C TYR A 36 -5.55 13.22 -13.05
N LYS A 37 -6.74 13.62 -13.52
CA LYS A 37 -7.94 13.71 -12.68
C LYS A 37 -9.13 13.09 -13.39
N LEU A 38 -9.84 12.23 -12.68
CA LEU A 38 -11.17 11.77 -13.04
C LEU A 38 -12.18 12.45 -12.12
N ALA A 39 -13.06 13.27 -12.67
CA ALA A 39 -14.13 13.94 -11.94
C ALA A 39 -15.44 13.15 -12.12
N LEU A 40 -15.98 12.65 -11.04
CA LEU A 40 -17.28 11.99 -10.98
C LEU A 40 -18.24 12.90 -10.22
N ILE A 41 -19.43 13.11 -10.80
CA ILE A 41 -20.48 13.92 -10.20
C ILE A 41 -21.66 12.99 -9.94
N SER A 42 -21.91 12.67 -8.67
CA SER A 42 -23.01 11.82 -8.26
C SER A 42 -23.26 11.99 -6.76
N ASP A 43 -24.40 12.57 -6.41
CA ASP A 43 -24.80 12.77 -5.00
C ASP A 43 -24.91 11.43 -4.27
N LYS A 44 -25.42 10.40 -4.98
CA LYS A 44 -25.48 9.04 -4.41
C LYS A 44 -24.10 8.50 -4.08
N LEU A 45 -23.12 8.61 -4.99
CA LEU A 45 -21.76 8.15 -4.75
C LEU A 45 -21.12 8.89 -3.57
N VAL A 46 -21.27 10.22 -3.52
CA VAL A 46 -20.76 11.03 -2.40
C VAL A 46 -21.38 10.57 -1.09
N SER A 47 -22.72 10.46 -1.02
CA SER A 47 -23.39 9.99 0.20
C SER A 47 -22.95 8.58 0.62
N ASP A 48 -22.73 7.67 -0.32
CA ASP A 48 -22.32 6.29 0.00
C ASP A 48 -20.87 6.23 0.51
N ILE A 49 -19.94 7.00 -0.07
CA ILE A 49 -18.54 7.03 0.43
C ILE A 49 -18.41 7.80 1.74
N GLU A 50 -19.25 8.81 2.00
CA GLU A 50 -19.29 9.52 3.28
C GLU A 50 -19.72 8.60 4.43
N LYS A 51 -20.68 7.69 4.20
CA LYS A 51 -21.07 6.65 5.18
C LYS A 51 -19.91 5.72 5.55
N LEU A 52 -18.94 5.56 4.65
CA LEU A 52 -17.71 4.81 4.87
C LEU A 52 -16.58 5.67 5.50
N GLY A 53 -16.88 6.89 5.92
CA GLY A 53 -15.91 7.79 6.56
C GLY A 53 -15.00 8.56 5.61
N VAL A 54 -15.29 8.54 4.29
CA VAL A 54 -14.53 9.33 3.31
C VAL A 54 -15.13 10.73 3.25
N ILE A 55 -14.61 11.60 4.11
CA ILE A 55 -15.04 13.01 4.24
C ILE A 55 -13.94 13.96 3.75
N GLU A 56 -14.30 15.21 3.51
CA GLU A 56 -13.32 16.26 3.20
C GLU A 56 -12.30 16.43 4.33
N ARG A 57 -11.03 16.73 3.95
CA ARG A 57 -9.92 17.02 4.89
C ARG A 57 -9.65 15.94 5.93
N LYS A 58 -9.97 14.67 5.60
CA LYS A 58 -9.88 13.52 6.50
C LYS A 58 -8.46 13.16 6.97
N SER A 59 -7.41 13.77 6.43
CA SER A 59 -6.01 13.34 6.66
C SER A 59 -5.59 13.27 8.14
N LEU A 60 -6.23 14.07 9.01
CA LEU A 60 -5.93 14.09 10.45
C LEU A 60 -6.99 13.38 11.31
N THR A 61 -8.11 13.00 10.72
CA THR A 61 -9.26 12.38 11.40
C THR A 61 -9.66 11.05 10.79
N LEU A 62 -8.81 10.52 9.89
CA LEU A 62 -9.08 9.27 9.19
C LEU A 62 -9.26 8.12 10.19
N THR A 63 -10.36 7.39 10.04
CA THR A 63 -10.65 6.14 10.74
C THR A 63 -10.74 4.99 9.75
N PHE A 64 -10.56 3.76 10.22
CA PHE A 64 -10.74 2.59 9.37
C PHE A 64 -12.24 2.40 9.07
N PRO A 65 -12.64 2.21 7.80
CA PRO A 65 -14.04 2.08 7.44
C PRO A 65 -14.64 0.76 7.94
N ASP A 66 -15.93 0.80 8.26
CA ASP A 66 -16.70 -0.42 8.52
C ASP A 66 -17.10 -1.06 7.18
N ILE A 67 -16.35 -2.06 6.76
CA ILE A 67 -16.54 -2.80 5.52
C ILE A 67 -16.48 -4.29 5.78
N LYS A 68 -17.04 -5.09 4.87
CA LYS A 68 -17.02 -6.55 4.97
C LYS A 68 -15.59 -7.08 4.96
N ASP A 69 -15.34 -8.15 5.72
CA ASP A 69 -14.01 -8.76 5.88
C ASP A 69 -13.38 -9.14 4.53
N GLU A 70 -14.17 -9.65 3.59
CA GLU A 70 -13.73 -10.00 2.23
C GLU A 70 -13.18 -8.83 1.43
N LEU A 71 -13.56 -7.59 1.75
CA LEU A 71 -13.11 -6.37 1.08
C LEU A 71 -11.89 -5.73 1.74
N ILE A 72 -11.51 -6.15 2.94
CA ILE A 72 -10.42 -5.53 3.71
C ILE A 72 -9.08 -5.61 2.97
N PRO A 73 -8.66 -6.74 2.40
CA PRO A 73 -7.41 -6.80 1.63
C PRO A 73 -7.40 -5.83 0.44
N HIS A 74 -8.53 -5.71 -0.25
CA HIS A 74 -8.70 -4.81 -1.39
C HIS A 74 -8.66 -3.33 -0.97
N PHE A 75 -9.29 -2.99 0.17
CA PHE A 75 -9.23 -1.66 0.74
C PHE A 75 -7.79 -1.30 1.16
N ILE A 76 -7.10 -2.19 1.87
CA ILE A 76 -5.71 -1.98 2.30
C ILE A 76 -4.80 -1.82 1.08
N ARG A 77 -4.99 -2.61 0.01
CA ARG A 77 -4.26 -2.45 -1.26
C ARG A 77 -4.47 -1.07 -1.87
N GLY A 78 -5.73 -0.64 -2.02
CA GLY A 78 -6.06 0.68 -2.58
C GLY A 78 -5.48 1.82 -1.74
N TYR A 79 -5.54 1.72 -0.42
CA TYR A 79 -4.94 2.69 0.49
C TYR A 79 -3.40 2.70 0.38
N PHE A 80 -2.77 1.52 0.33
CA PHE A 80 -1.34 1.37 0.11
C PHE A 80 -0.91 1.97 -1.24
N ASP A 81 -1.68 1.77 -2.29
CA ASP A 81 -1.40 2.33 -3.61
C ASP A 81 -1.44 3.86 -3.62
N GLY A 82 -2.32 4.49 -2.84
CA GLY A 82 -2.37 5.92 -2.65
C GLY A 82 -1.23 6.44 -1.76
N ASP A 83 -1.21 6.05 -0.51
CA ASP A 83 -0.42 6.67 0.56
C ASP A 83 0.73 5.79 1.09
N GLY A 84 0.84 4.54 0.62
CA GLY A 84 1.93 3.65 1.00
C GLY A 84 3.19 3.82 0.16
N SER A 85 4.29 3.32 0.67
CA SER A 85 5.54 3.20 -0.08
C SER A 85 6.21 1.86 0.18
N VAL A 86 6.82 1.30 -0.86
CA VAL A 86 7.70 0.14 -0.81
C VAL A 86 9.08 0.53 -1.31
N PHE A 87 10.11 0.15 -0.57
CA PHE A 87 11.49 0.50 -0.86
C PHE A 87 12.46 -0.62 -0.46
N LEU A 88 13.57 -0.67 -1.17
CA LEU A 88 14.70 -1.51 -0.79
C LEU A 88 15.65 -0.69 0.07
N HIS A 89 15.99 -1.21 1.25
CA HIS A 89 16.93 -0.61 2.15
C HIS A 89 18.21 -1.43 2.20
N LYS A 90 19.37 -0.75 2.09
CA LYS A 90 20.69 -1.34 2.28
C LYS A 90 21.21 -0.98 3.67
N ASP A 91 21.59 -1.96 4.49
CA ASP A 91 22.25 -1.66 5.76
C ASP A 91 23.71 -1.27 5.48
N PRO A 92 24.08 0.01 5.68
CA PRO A 92 25.42 0.49 5.37
C PRO A 92 26.51 -0.06 6.32
N ARG A 93 26.09 -0.72 7.43
CA ARG A 93 27.02 -1.25 8.45
C ARG A 93 27.57 -2.63 8.13
N LYS A 94 27.12 -3.23 7.04
CA LYS A 94 27.54 -4.57 6.66
C LYS A 94 28.15 -4.55 5.26
N GLU A 95 29.40 -4.97 5.15
CA GLU A 95 30.20 -5.00 3.91
C GLU A 95 29.72 -6.03 2.87
N TYR A 96 28.74 -6.89 3.21
CA TYR A 96 28.30 -7.98 2.35
C TYR A 96 26.97 -7.64 1.67
N SER A 97 26.86 -7.90 0.38
CA SER A 97 25.74 -7.59 -0.52
C SER A 97 24.38 -8.23 -0.16
N TYR A 98 24.33 -9.06 0.87
CA TYR A 98 23.13 -9.76 1.33
C TYR A 98 22.20 -8.95 2.25
N ASN A 99 22.50 -7.66 2.44
CA ASN A 99 21.87 -6.83 3.47
C ASN A 99 20.77 -5.89 2.93
N GLU A 100 20.25 -6.20 1.76
CA GLU A 100 19.04 -5.50 1.27
C GLU A 100 17.81 -6.13 1.92
N TYR A 101 16.97 -5.31 2.48
CA TYR A 101 15.65 -5.72 2.94
C TYR A 101 14.55 -4.86 2.35
N LEU A 102 13.41 -5.52 2.15
CA LEU A 102 12.21 -4.89 1.68
C LEU A 102 11.54 -4.15 2.83
N GLY A 103 11.36 -2.86 2.69
CA GLY A 103 10.68 -2.02 3.66
C GLY A 103 9.37 -1.49 3.13
N ILE A 104 8.40 -1.36 4.03
CA ILE A 104 7.09 -0.75 3.74
C ILE A 104 6.85 0.38 4.74
N ASN A 105 6.25 1.45 4.25
CA ASN A 105 5.73 2.53 5.08
C ASN A 105 4.33 2.93 4.58
N ILE A 106 3.37 2.99 5.51
CA ILE A 106 2.01 3.47 5.26
C ILE A 106 1.73 4.61 6.23
N CYS A 107 1.38 5.80 5.71
CA CYS A 107 1.03 6.96 6.54
C CYS A 107 -0.47 6.96 6.87
N GLY A 108 -0.83 7.45 8.06
CA GLY A 108 -2.22 7.58 8.47
C GLY A 108 -2.36 8.22 9.85
N THR A 109 -3.57 8.20 10.42
CA THR A 109 -3.78 8.51 11.84
C THR A 109 -3.40 7.30 12.70
N ARG A 110 -3.20 7.51 13.99
CA ARG A 110 -2.95 6.41 14.93
C ARG A 110 -4.10 5.42 14.93
N GLU A 111 -5.29 5.94 15.04
CA GLU A 111 -6.55 5.18 15.12
C GLU A 111 -6.72 4.30 13.89
N PHE A 112 -6.56 4.88 12.70
CA PHE A 112 -6.64 4.15 11.44
C PHE A 112 -5.62 3.02 11.36
N LEU A 113 -4.34 3.32 11.62
CA LEU A 113 -3.25 2.34 11.49
C LEU A 113 -3.33 1.24 12.55
N THR A 114 -3.81 1.56 13.77
CA THR A 114 -4.04 0.56 14.82
C THR A 114 -5.09 -0.46 14.38
N VAL A 115 -6.22 0.01 13.85
CA VAL A 115 -7.27 -0.89 13.34
C VAL A 115 -6.79 -1.64 12.10
N LEU A 116 -6.04 -0.99 11.20
CA LEU A 116 -5.45 -1.66 10.04
C LEU A 116 -4.60 -2.85 10.46
N THR A 117 -3.72 -2.68 11.47
CA THR A 117 -2.86 -3.79 11.93
C THR A 117 -3.65 -4.94 12.54
N LYS A 118 -4.81 -4.70 13.15
CA LYS A 118 -5.69 -5.73 13.67
C LYS A 118 -6.22 -6.68 12.58
N HIS A 119 -6.35 -6.19 11.35
CA HIS A 119 -6.76 -7.00 10.19
C HIS A 119 -5.60 -7.75 9.53
N LEU A 120 -4.36 -7.53 9.96
CA LEU A 120 -3.20 -8.22 9.41
C LEU A 120 -2.83 -9.42 10.30
N PRO A 121 -3.04 -10.68 9.86
CA PRO A 121 -2.90 -11.85 10.71
C PRO A 121 -1.47 -12.10 11.25
N PHE A 122 -0.49 -11.40 10.69
CA PHE A 122 0.93 -11.50 11.06
C PHE A 122 1.41 -10.34 11.96
N LEU A 123 0.51 -9.46 12.41
CA LEU A 123 0.78 -8.37 13.34
C LEU A 123 -0.18 -8.41 14.53
N GLU A 124 0.30 -7.91 15.67
CA GLU A 124 -0.57 -7.56 16.79
C GLU A 124 -1.18 -6.17 16.57
N GLU A 125 -2.28 -5.89 17.25
CA GLU A 125 -2.94 -4.59 17.18
C GLU A 125 -2.01 -3.45 17.59
N GLY A 126 -1.83 -2.46 16.71
CA GLY A 126 -0.91 -1.33 16.91
C GLY A 126 0.57 -1.66 16.74
N GLN A 127 0.94 -2.91 16.43
CA GLN A 127 2.33 -3.28 16.20
C GLN A 127 2.91 -2.54 14.98
N CYS A 128 4.17 -2.11 15.09
CA CYS A 128 4.87 -1.37 14.03
C CYS A 128 4.28 0.00 13.68
N VAL A 129 3.40 0.56 14.52
CA VAL A 129 2.82 1.90 14.35
C VAL A 129 3.60 2.92 15.17
N TYR A 130 4.20 3.91 14.49
CA TYR A 130 5.08 4.90 15.11
C TYR A 130 4.65 6.33 14.77
N LYS A 131 4.73 7.25 15.76
CA LYS A 131 4.47 8.67 15.52
C LYS A 131 5.53 9.27 14.60
N GLU A 132 5.12 10.11 13.65
CA GLU A 132 6.07 10.89 12.84
C GLU A 132 6.68 12.01 13.69
N LYS A 133 8.01 11.93 13.93
CA LYS A 133 8.73 12.80 14.85
C LYS A 133 8.79 14.27 14.41
N ARG A 134 8.68 14.54 13.11
CA ARG A 134 8.83 15.88 12.53
C ARG A 134 7.52 16.67 12.46
N LYS A 135 6.41 16.07 12.87
CA LYS A 135 5.09 16.70 12.78
C LYS A 135 4.40 16.67 14.14
N GLU A 136 3.95 17.82 14.61
CA GLU A 136 3.10 17.92 15.79
C GLU A 136 1.66 17.43 15.57
N THR A 137 1.34 17.09 14.31
CA THR A 137 0.02 16.62 13.87
C THR A 137 -0.20 15.13 14.19
N ASN A 138 -1.45 14.67 14.10
CA ASN A 138 -1.83 13.24 14.22
C ASN A 138 -1.37 12.45 12.96
N CYS A 139 -0.06 12.47 12.68
CA CYS A 139 0.57 11.79 11.58
C CYS A 139 1.41 10.62 12.12
N TRP A 140 1.03 9.41 11.74
CA TRP A 140 1.65 8.17 12.17
C TRP A 140 2.04 7.33 10.95
N ASN A 141 2.91 6.35 11.17
CA ASN A 141 3.41 5.47 10.13
C ASN A 141 3.37 4.03 10.61
N LEU A 142 2.78 3.14 9.82
CA LEU A 142 3.02 1.71 9.90
C LEU A 142 4.30 1.40 9.13
N LYS A 143 5.34 0.91 9.82
CA LYS A 143 6.66 0.63 9.23
C LYS A 143 6.99 -0.84 9.36
N LEU A 144 7.07 -1.54 8.25
CA LEU A 144 7.57 -2.91 8.19
C LEU A 144 9.01 -2.88 7.66
N ALA A 145 9.96 -3.31 8.48
CA ALA A 145 11.39 -3.33 8.16
C ALA A 145 11.92 -4.78 8.17
N SER A 146 11.10 -5.73 7.77
CA SER A 146 11.40 -7.16 7.71
C SER A 146 10.91 -7.70 6.39
N ASN A 147 11.75 -8.47 5.68
CA ASN A 147 11.38 -9.13 4.43
C ASN A 147 10.11 -9.97 4.62
N MET A 148 10.08 -10.79 5.67
CA MET A 148 8.95 -11.66 5.98
C MET A 148 7.65 -10.85 6.11
N LYS A 149 7.59 -9.89 7.04
CA LYS A 149 6.37 -9.08 7.25
C LYS A 149 5.97 -8.27 6.02
N SER A 150 6.94 -7.80 5.23
CA SER A 150 6.69 -7.07 3.99
C SER A 150 6.10 -7.97 2.91
N LEU A 151 6.56 -9.21 2.80
CA LEU A 151 6.02 -10.20 1.88
C LEU A 151 4.66 -10.74 2.34
N GLU A 152 4.44 -10.91 3.65
CA GLU A 152 3.13 -11.23 4.19
C GLU A 152 2.09 -10.17 3.82
N LEU A 153 2.45 -8.87 3.94
CA LEU A 153 1.57 -7.80 3.50
C LEU A 153 1.35 -7.83 1.98
N TYR A 154 2.39 -8.11 1.19
CA TYR A 154 2.24 -8.29 -0.25
C TYR A 154 1.23 -9.39 -0.58
N HIS A 155 1.39 -10.59 -0.03
CA HIS A 155 0.46 -11.71 -0.27
C HIS A 155 -0.96 -11.37 0.21
N TYR A 156 -1.09 -10.76 1.38
CA TYR A 156 -2.38 -10.34 1.91
C TYR A 156 -3.13 -9.39 0.96
N MET A 157 -2.42 -8.44 0.36
CA MET A 157 -3.01 -7.45 -0.54
C MET A 157 -3.28 -7.97 -1.96
N TYR A 158 -2.44 -8.89 -2.46
CA TYR A 158 -2.42 -9.23 -3.90
C TYR A 158 -2.87 -10.66 -4.21
N LYS A 159 -3.07 -11.54 -3.21
CA LYS A 159 -3.45 -12.94 -3.40
C LYS A 159 -4.69 -13.13 -4.30
N ASP A 160 -5.75 -12.37 -4.03
CA ASP A 160 -7.03 -12.49 -4.74
C ASP A 160 -7.38 -11.17 -5.46
N CYS A 161 -6.37 -10.50 -6.03
CA CYS A 161 -6.58 -9.22 -6.70
C CYS A 161 -6.72 -9.40 -8.21
N ASP A 162 -7.69 -8.70 -8.76
CA ASP A 162 -7.75 -8.43 -10.20
C ASP A 162 -6.62 -7.49 -10.65
N ASP A 163 -6.82 -6.74 -11.73
CA ASP A 163 -5.86 -5.78 -12.27
C ASP A 163 -5.90 -4.39 -11.59
N LEU A 164 -6.79 -4.17 -10.59
CA LEU A 164 -6.92 -2.86 -9.91
C LEU A 164 -5.85 -2.68 -8.82
N PHE A 165 -4.65 -2.38 -9.27
CA PHE A 165 -3.51 -2.04 -8.44
C PHE A 165 -2.52 -1.14 -9.18
N LEU A 166 -1.60 -0.51 -8.45
CA LEU A 166 -0.53 0.31 -8.99
C LEU A 166 0.67 -0.56 -9.38
N SER A 167 0.83 -0.84 -10.67
CA SER A 167 1.81 -1.79 -11.21
C SER A 167 3.23 -1.56 -10.68
N ARG A 168 3.74 -0.32 -10.67
CA ARG A 168 5.09 -0.02 -10.18
C ARG A 168 5.34 -0.38 -8.71
N LYS A 169 4.29 -0.43 -7.86
CA LYS A 169 4.45 -0.86 -6.46
C LYS A 169 4.48 -2.37 -6.36
N LYS A 170 3.59 -3.06 -7.08
CA LYS A 170 3.57 -4.52 -7.16
C LYS A 170 4.88 -5.05 -7.72
N GLU A 171 5.36 -4.50 -8.84
CA GLU A 171 6.63 -4.88 -9.49
C GLU A 171 7.85 -4.80 -8.56
N LYS A 172 7.87 -3.87 -7.60
CA LYS A 172 8.97 -3.80 -6.63
C LYS A 172 9.04 -5.03 -5.72
N PHE A 173 7.88 -5.56 -5.32
CA PHE A 173 7.82 -6.82 -4.57
C PHE A 173 8.24 -7.99 -5.45
N GLU A 174 7.71 -8.09 -6.66
CA GLU A 174 7.98 -9.17 -7.61
C GLU A 174 9.47 -9.21 -8.00
N ASN A 175 10.06 -8.05 -8.28
CA ASN A 175 11.50 -7.95 -8.56
C ASN A 175 12.33 -8.37 -7.34
N PHE A 176 11.95 -7.97 -6.13
CA PHE A 176 12.64 -8.41 -4.92
C PHE A 176 12.55 -9.93 -4.73
N ILE A 177 11.38 -10.52 -4.93
CA ILE A 177 11.19 -11.98 -4.85
C ILE A 177 12.06 -12.70 -5.90
N LYS A 178 12.06 -12.20 -7.14
CA LYS A 178 12.86 -12.74 -8.24
C LYS A 178 14.37 -12.64 -7.99
N ASP A 179 14.85 -11.49 -7.49
CA ASP A 179 16.28 -11.24 -7.30
C ASP A 179 16.87 -12.03 -6.13
N LYS A 180 16.07 -12.23 -5.06
CA LYS A 180 16.56 -12.95 -3.88
C LYS A 180 16.42 -14.45 -3.99
N GLY A 181 15.59 -14.96 -4.90
CA GLY A 181 15.26 -16.39 -5.00
C GLY A 181 14.66 -16.94 -3.70
N SER A 182 14.12 -18.12 -3.77
CA SER A 182 13.48 -18.79 -2.61
C SER A 182 14.40 -19.00 -1.40
N THR A 183 15.72 -19.02 -1.59
CA THR A 183 16.71 -19.40 -0.57
C THR A 183 16.94 -18.33 0.51
N THR A 184 16.78 -17.04 0.20
CA THR A 184 17.08 -15.96 1.16
C THR A 184 15.92 -15.63 2.09
N ILE A 185 14.71 -16.00 1.72
CA ILE A 185 13.49 -15.81 2.53
C ILE A 185 13.47 -16.82 3.70
N ILE A 186 14.18 -17.94 3.55
CA ILE A 186 14.14 -19.11 4.44
C ILE A 186 15.06 -18.98 5.67
N THR A 187 15.97 -18.02 5.74
CA THR A 187 17.01 -17.98 6.80
C THR A 187 16.56 -17.40 8.15
N ASN A 188 15.28 -17.13 8.34
CA ASN A 188 14.73 -16.84 9.67
C ASN A 188 13.67 -17.89 10.03
N PRO A 189 14.04 -18.96 10.77
CA PRO A 189 13.13 -20.03 11.09
C PRO A 189 12.22 -19.64 12.26
N THR A 190 11.11 -19.02 11.98
CA THR A 190 9.94 -19.18 12.83
C THR A 190 8.97 -20.08 12.06
N ASN A 191 9.03 -21.37 12.40
CA ASN A 191 8.09 -22.45 12.10
C ASN A 191 6.82 -22.07 11.29
N ASN A 192 6.94 -21.90 9.97
CA ASN A 192 5.75 -21.94 9.14
C ASN A 192 6.09 -22.56 7.77
N LYS A 193 5.76 -23.85 7.65
CA LYS A 193 5.91 -24.65 6.44
C LYS A 193 5.07 -24.12 5.26
N ASP A 194 4.04 -23.36 5.58
CA ASP A 194 3.04 -22.84 4.60
C ASP A 194 3.59 -21.69 3.72
N TYR A 195 4.72 -21.08 4.11
CA TYR A 195 5.34 -19.99 3.35
C TYR A 195 6.15 -20.46 2.13
N LEU A 196 6.64 -21.69 2.16
CA LEU A 196 7.41 -22.25 1.05
C LEU A 196 6.53 -22.53 -0.18
N ASP A 197 5.29 -22.93 0.06
CA ASP A 197 4.33 -23.24 -1.00
C ASP A 197 3.82 -21.98 -1.71
N LEU A 198 3.85 -20.81 -1.07
CA LEU A 198 3.41 -19.54 -1.67
C LEU A 198 4.44 -18.94 -2.66
N CYS A 199 5.72 -19.31 -2.55
CA CYS A 199 6.77 -18.87 -3.46
C CYS A 199 6.90 -19.72 -4.72
N TYR A 200 6.24 -20.88 -4.79
CA TYR A 200 6.33 -21.86 -5.90
C TYR A 200 5.07 -21.96 -6.76
N LEU A 201 4.08 -21.13 -6.53
CA LEU A 201 2.84 -21.17 -7.31
C LEU A 201 2.87 -20.20 -8.47
N GLU A 202 3.84 -20.31 -9.39
CA GLU A 202 3.71 -19.81 -10.77
C GLU A 202 4.88 -20.37 -11.61
N ASP A 203 4.65 -21.52 -12.24
CA ASP A 203 5.16 -21.91 -13.54
C ASP A 203 4.00 -22.11 -14.51
#